data_8a5e15c8acbae73e9ad1f33a53b1e297
#
_entry.id   8a5e15c8acbae73e9ad1f33a53b1e297
#
_cell.length_a   1.000
_cell.length_b   1.000
_cell.length_c   1.000
_cell.angle_alpha   90.00
_cell.angle_beta   90.00
_cell.angle_gamma   90.00
#
_symmetry.space_group_name_H-M   'P 1'
#
loop_
_entity.id
_entity.type
_entity.pdbx_description
1 polymer ?
#
loop_
_entity_poly.entity_id
_entity_poly.type
_entity_poly.pdbx_seq_one_letter_code
_entity_poly.pdbx_strand_id
1 'polypeptide(L)'
;MDVKSAFLNGDLENEIYMRIPPGMDSEGETVWLLHKVLYGLKQASREWYLKLKGQLEELGFKRSNADYRIFTKNIMGKIFVIAVYVNDFLLFSSNIDDIKAIKEDLKKYFEMKDLEEASWILQMKIERSDMNLESRTLSISQEQYVEAILKWHSMANCNPARTPMENGMQLPNLTEPKVDITEY
;
A
#
# COMPACT_ATOMS: atom_id res chain seq x y z
N MET A 1 10.31 -0.82 2.51
CA MET A 1 10.22 -0.73 4.00
C MET A 1 8.75 -0.78 4.38
N ASP A 2 8.43 -1.23 5.58
CA ASP A 2 7.06 -1.34 6.10
C ASP A 2 6.97 -0.67 7.47
N VAL A 3 5.95 0.19 7.67
CA VAL A 3 5.71 0.86 8.94
C VAL A 3 4.81 0.00 9.82
N LYS A 4 5.29 -0.34 11.00
CA LYS A 4 4.46 -1.06 11.97
C LYS A 4 3.30 -0.18 12.45
N SER A 5 2.09 -0.76 12.39
CA SER A 5 0.88 -0.11 12.91
C SER A 5 0.71 1.33 12.43
N ALA A 6 0.81 1.55 11.11
CA ALA A 6 0.85 2.86 10.47
C ALA A 6 -0.19 3.85 11.05
N PHE A 7 -1.46 3.46 11.15
CA PHE A 7 -2.53 4.33 11.63
C PHE A 7 -2.37 4.75 13.10
N LEU A 8 -1.76 3.89 13.95
CA LEU A 8 -1.52 4.22 15.36
C LEU A 8 -0.50 5.37 15.55
N ASN A 9 0.25 5.71 14.49
CA ASN A 9 1.15 6.87 14.51
C ASN A 9 0.41 8.19 14.28
N GLY A 10 -0.82 8.16 13.73
CA GLY A 10 -1.64 9.35 13.53
C GLY A 10 -2.09 9.96 14.86
N ASP A 11 -2.12 11.28 14.92
CA ASP A 11 -2.62 12.02 16.09
C ASP A 11 -4.10 12.34 15.87
N LEU A 12 -4.91 12.37 16.95
CA LEU A 12 -6.31 12.73 16.89
C LEU A 12 -6.47 14.20 17.23
N GLU A 13 -7.05 14.99 16.31
CA GLU A 13 -7.40 16.40 16.56
C GLU A 13 -8.72 16.54 17.33
N ASN A 14 -9.61 15.56 17.21
CA ASN A 14 -10.92 15.58 17.86
C ASN A 14 -11.02 14.50 18.93
N GLU A 15 -11.81 14.76 19.97
CA GLU A 15 -12.16 13.76 20.97
C GLU A 15 -13.00 12.64 20.34
N ILE A 16 -12.51 11.42 20.47
CA ILE A 16 -13.20 10.22 20.00
C ILE A 16 -13.32 9.25 21.15
N TYR A 17 -14.55 8.86 21.42
CA TYR A 17 -14.88 7.91 22.47
C TYR A 17 -15.19 6.54 21.89
N MET A 18 -14.64 5.51 22.47
CA MET A 18 -14.85 4.11 22.08
C MET A 18 -15.54 3.36 23.21
N ARG A 19 -16.50 2.51 22.85
CA ARG A 19 -17.09 1.57 23.84
C ARG A 19 -16.01 0.57 24.27
N ILE A 20 -16.06 0.18 25.53
CA ILE A 20 -15.15 -0.83 26.06
C ILE A 20 -15.40 -2.16 25.32
N PRO A 21 -14.33 -2.83 24.83
CA PRO A 21 -14.45 -4.10 24.15
C PRO A 21 -15.08 -5.17 25.06
N PRO A 22 -15.87 -6.11 24.49
CA PRO A 22 -16.42 -7.22 25.27
C PRO A 22 -15.31 -8.04 25.96
N GLY A 23 -15.54 -8.42 27.21
CA GLY A 23 -14.59 -9.20 28.01
C GLY A 23 -13.61 -8.37 28.84
N MET A 24 -13.72 -7.04 28.80
CA MET A 24 -13.03 -6.17 29.74
C MET A 24 -14.01 -5.69 30.81
N ASP A 25 -13.58 -5.75 32.08
CA ASP A 25 -14.40 -5.29 33.21
C ASP A 25 -14.55 -3.76 33.14
N SER A 26 -15.79 -3.32 33.20
CA SER A 26 -16.13 -1.90 33.33
C SER A 26 -17.16 -1.74 34.43
N GLU A 27 -16.86 -0.93 35.43
CA GLU A 27 -17.86 -0.49 36.41
C GLU A 27 -18.71 0.62 35.80
N GLY A 28 -19.93 0.30 35.37
CA GLY A 28 -20.89 1.25 34.82
C GLY A 28 -20.76 1.53 33.30
N GLU A 29 -21.50 2.54 32.84
CA GLU A 29 -21.44 3.04 31.43
C GLU A 29 -20.20 3.90 31.19
N THR A 30 -19.03 3.27 31.11
CA THR A 30 -17.78 3.94 30.82
C THR A 30 -17.40 3.79 29.36
N VAL A 31 -16.73 4.80 28.81
CA VAL A 31 -16.15 4.81 27.46
C VAL A 31 -14.67 5.19 27.56
N TRP A 32 -13.88 4.77 26.60
CA TRP A 32 -12.49 5.15 26.52
C TRP A 32 -12.31 6.35 25.58
N LEU A 33 -11.62 7.37 26.04
CA LEU A 33 -11.13 8.44 25.19
C LEU A 33 -9.90 7.95 24.42
N LEU A 34 -9.95 8.01 23.10
CA LEU A 34 -8.83 7.63 22.27
C LEU A 34 -7.82 8.77 22.17
N HIS A 35 -6.54 8.47 22.42
CA HIS A 35 -5.44 9.42 22.25
C HIS A 35 -4.69 9.22 20.93
N LYS A 36 -4.89 8.09 20.27
CA LYS A 36 -4.28 7.73 18.99
C LYS A 36 -5.32 7.17 18.04
N VAL A 37 -5.04 7.31 16.76
CA VAL A 37 -5.87 6.75 15.70
C VAL A 37 -5.88 5.23 15.79
N LEU A 38 -7.06 4.62 15.67
CA LEU A 38 -7.24 3.18 15.55
C LEU A 38 -7.65 2.80 14.12
N TYR A 39 -7.33 1.54 13.76
CA TYR A 39 -7.86 0.94 12.54
C TYR A 39 -9.39 0.92 12.59
N GLY A 40 -10.04 1.24 11.46
CA GLY A 40 -11.50 1.31 11.36
C GLY A 40 -12.11 2.69 11.58
N LEU A 41 -11.37 3.67 12.10
CA LEU A 41 -11.85 5.05 12.16
C LEU A 41 -11.88 5.67 10.77
N LYS A 42 -12.94 6.41 10.44
CA LYS A 42 -13.10 7.07 9.12
C LYS A 42 -11.94 8.01 8.77
N GLN A 43 -11.39 8.71 9.75
CA GLN A 43 -10.28 9.66 9.59
C GLN A 43 -8.89 9.02 9.67
N ALA A 44 -8.77 7.73 9.98
CA ALA A 44 -7.50 7.08 10.24
C ALA A 44 -6.46 7.29 9.12
N SER A 45 -6.86 7.08 7.88
CA SER A 45 -5.96 7.24 6.73
C SER A 45 -5.51 8.70 6.53
N ARG A 46 -6.39 9.66 6.83
CA ARG A 46 -6.07 11.09 6.73
C ARG A 46 -5.06 11.51 7.78
N GLU A 47 -5.31 11.17 9.04
CA GLU A 47 -4.43 11.56 10.15
C GLU A 47 -3.04 10.92 10.03
N TRP A 48 -2.98 9.65 9.66
CA TRP A 48 -1.72 9.01 9.33
C TRP A 48 -0.99 9.72 8.18
N TYR A 49 -1.70 10.02 7.08
CA TYR A 49 -1.10 10.71 5.94
C TYR A 49 -0.57 12.10 6.32
N LEU A 50 -1.29 12.87 7.12
CA LEU A 50 -0.84 14.19 7.57
C LEU A 50 0.43 14.09 8.43
N LYS A 51 0.48 13.13 9.34
CA LYS A 51 1.67 12.86 10.16
C LYS A 51 2.87 12.50 9.30
N LEU A 52 2.69 11.54 8.40
CA LEU A 52 3.73 11.10 7.48
C LEU A 52 4.22 12.24 6.59
N LYS A 53 3.30 12.99 5.99
CA LYS A 53 3.64 14.14 5.13
C LYS A 53 4.50 15.14 5.89
N GLY A 54 4.12 15.52 7.11
CA GLY A 54 4.89 16.44 7.94
C GLY A 54 6.32 15.96 8.16
N GLN A 55 6.50 14.69 8.52
CA GLN A 55 7.84 14.13 8.74
C GLN A 55 8.69 14.05 7.46
N LEU A 56 8.08 13.71 6.33
CA LEU A 56 8.80 13.72 5.05
C LEU A 56 9.18 15.15 4.62
N GLU A 57 8.33 16.14 4.87
CA GLU A 57 8.64 17.56 4.61
C GLU A 57 9.77 18.06 5.50
N GLU A 58 9.83 17.67 6.78
CA GLU A 58 10.96 17.96 7.69
C GLU A 58 12.28 17.34 7.18
N LEU A 59 12.22 16.13 6.60
CA LEU A 59 13.37 15.50 5.94
C LEU A 59 13.74 16.15 4.60
N GLY A 60 13.03 17.19 4.17
CA GLY A 60 13.29 17.97 2.96
C GLY A 60 12.70 17.36 1.68
N PHE A 61 11.78 16.41 1.80
CA PHE A 61 11.01 15.91 0.67
C PHE A 61 9.89 16.87 0.30
N LYS A 62 9.57 16.93 -0.99
CA LYS A 62 8.43 17.66 -1.52
C LYS A 62 7.42 16.68 -2.09
N ARG A 63 6.16 16.85 -1.72
CA ARG A 63 5.06 16.05 -2.27
C ARG A 63 4.87 16.40 -3.76
N SER A 64 4.63 15.38 -4.57
CA SER A 64 4.27 15.57 -5.99
C SER A 64 2.85 16.14 -6.11
N ASN A 65 2.62 16.97 -7.13
CA ASN A 65 1.29 17.46 -7.48
C ASN A 65 0.51 16.48 -8.35
N ALA A 66 1.19 15.57 -9.04
CA ALA A 66 0.57 14.56 -9.90
C ALA A 66 0.01 13.37 -9.09
N ASP A 67 0.71 12.96 -8.04
CA ASP A 67 0.25 11.93 -7.10
C ASP A 67 0.71 12.29 -5.68
N TYR A 68 -0.24 12.44 -4.78
CA TYR A 68 0.00 12.83 -3.38
C TYR A 68 0.72 11.76 -2.55
N ARG A 69 0.87 10.55 -3.07
CA ARG A 69 1.63 9.46 -2.45
C ARG A 69 3.09 9.43 -2.87
N ILE A 70 3.49 10.30 -3.79
CA ILE A 70 4.86 10.41 -4.28
C ILE A 70 5.53 11.64 -3.65
N PHE A 71 6.68 11.43 -3.06
CA PHE A 71 7.53 12.45 -2.48
C PHE A 71 8.89 12.44 -3.14
N THR A 72 9.46 13.62 -3.41
CA THR A 72 10.75 13.75 -4.10
C THR A 72 11.67 14.67 -3.33
N LYS A 73 12.96 14.38 -3.38
CA LYS A 73 14.04 15.23 -2.84
C LYS A 73 15.19 15.25 -3.82
N ASN A 74 15.79 16.42 -4.03
CA ASN A 74 17.02 16.53 -4.80
C ASN A 74 18.22 16.44 -3.84
N ILE A 75 19.09 15.45 -4.06
CA ILE A 75 20.32 15.25 -3.30
C ILE A 75 21.48 15.39 -4.29
N MET A 76 22.23 16.47 -4.20
CA MET A 76 23.41 16.75 -5.06
C MET A 76 23.12 16.56 -6.57
N GLY A 77 21.99 17.08 -7.06
CA GLY A 77 21.58 16.97 -8.46
C GLY A 77 20.91 15.65 -8.85
N LYS A 78 20.78 14.69 -7.94
CA LYS A 78 20.09 13.41 -8.15
C LYS A 78 18.73 13.43 -7.47
N ILE A 79 17.72 12.87 -8.16
CA ILE A 79 16.37 12.79 -7.62
C ILE A 79 16.24 11.54 -6.78
N PHE A 80 15.86 11.71 -5.52
CA PHE A 80 15.38 10.65 -4.64
C PHE A 80 13.86 10.65 -4.66
N VAL A 81 13.25 9.48 -4.79
CA VAL A 81 11.79 9.31 -4.79
C VAL A 81 11.36 8.37 -3.68
N ILE A 82 10.32 8.75 -2.94
CA ILE A 82 9.60 7.87 -2.02
C ILE A 82 8.18 7.73 -2.56
N ALA A 83 7.75 6.49 -2.80
CA ALA A 83 6.37 6.16 -3.06
C ALA A 83 5.79 5.46 -1.84
N VAL A 84 4.61 5.92 -1.40
CA VAL A 84 3.96 5.43 -0.18
C VAL A 84 2.62 4.80 -0.49
N TYR A 85 2.37 3.62 0.05
CA TYR A 85 1.05 3.01 0.04
C TYR A 85 0.69 2.48 1.43
N VAL A 86 -0.08 3.27 2.18
CA VAL A 86 -0.47 3.04 3.58
C VAL A 86 0.75 2.87 4.49
N ASN A 87 1.22 1.63 4.69
CA ASN A 87 2.39 1.26 5.49
C ASN A 87 3.62 0.90 4.64
N ASP A 88 3.43 0.65 3.34
CA ASP A 88 4.50 0.29 2.42
C ASP A 88 5.20 1.49 1.83
N PHE A 89 6.54 1.49 1.89
CA PHE A 89 7.41 2.52 1.33
C PHE A 89 8.35 1.92 0.29
N LEU A 90 8.30 2.43 -0.92
CA LEU A 90 9.31 2.21 -1.95
C LEU A 90 10.25 3.39 -2.02
N LEU A 91 11.53 3.13 -1.93
CA LEU A 91 12.61 4.10 -1.96
C LEU A 91 13.40 3.93 -3.26
N PHE A 92 13.55 5.01 -4.01
CA PHE A 92 14.27 5.00 -5.29
C PHE A 92 15.36 6.06 -5.27
N SER A 93 16.59 5.66 -5.56
CA SER A 93 17.73 6.55 -5.77
C SER A 93 18.72 5.90 -6.70
N SER A 94 19.53 6.71 -7.36
CA SER A 94 20.69 6.24 -8.13
C SER A 94 21.90 5.91 -7.23
N ASN A 95 21.82 6.23 -5.92
CA ASN A 95 22.90 5.97 -4.95
C ASN A 95 22.34 5.18 -3.76
N ILE A 96 22.95 4.04 -3.49
CA ILE A 96 22.56 3.16 -2.38
C ILE A 96 22.81 3.77 -0.99
N ASP A 97 23.82 4.62 -0.86
CA ASP A 97 24.13 5.25 0.42
C ASP A 97 23.11 6.31 0.81
N ASP A 98 22.54 7.02 -0.18
CA ASP A 98 21.39 7.91 0.04
C ASP A 98 20.16 7.12 0.55
N ILE A 99 19.92 5.92 -0.01
CA ILE A 99 18.84 5.04 0.44
C ILE A 99 19.06 4.62 1.90
N LYS A 100 20.29 4.21 2.26
CA LYS A 100 20.63 3.82 3.64
C LYS A 100 20.43 4.99 4.61
N ALA A 101 20.91 6.17 4.26
CA ALA A 101 20.76 7.37 5.08
C ALA A 101 19.29 7.71 5.34
N ILE A 102 18.47 7.73 4.30
CA ILE A 102 17.03 8.01 4.43
C ILE A 102 16.29 6.91 5.22
N LYS A 103 16.67 5.63 5.06
CA LYS A 103 16.14 4.55 5.89
C LYS A 103 16.36 4.78 7.37
N GLU A 104 17.58 5.18 7.76
CA GLU A 104 17.90 5.48 9.16
C GLU A 104 17.18 6.73 9.66
N ASP A 105 17.01 7.75 8.81
CA ASP A 105 16.25 8.93 9.19
C ASP A 105 14.75 8.60 9.40
N LEU A 106 14.14 7.81 8.53
CA LEU A 106 12.75 7.37 8.68
C LEU A 106 12.52 6.55 9.95
N LYS A 107 13.48 5.68 10.32
CA LYS A 107 13.40 4.88 11.56
C LYS A 107 13.44 5.72 12.84
N LYS A 108 13.90 6.96 12.80
CA LYS A 108 13.86 7.88 13.96
C LYS A 108 12.44 8.35 14.27
N TYR A 109 11.58 8.41 13.26
CA TYR A 109 10.20 8.89 13.38
C TYR A 109 9.18 7.76 13.53
N PHE A 110 9.44 6.61 12.88
CA PHE A 110 8.50 5.50 12.81
C PHE A 110 9.19 4.17 13.11
N GLU A 111 8.49 3.28 13.80
CA GLU A 111 8.95 1.90 13.91
C GLU A 111 8.75 1.20 12.57
N MET A 112 9.86 0.91 11.89
CA MET A 112 9.86 0.39 10.53
C MET A 112 10.67 -0.89 10.39
N LYS A 113 10.14 -1.81 9.56
CA LYS A 113 10.89 -2.97 9.11
C LYS A 113 11.54 -2.66 7.76
N ASP A 114 12.83 -2.90 7.65
CA ASP A 114 13.53 -2.88 6.37
C ASP A 114 13.30 -4.24 5.68
N LEU A 115 12.70 -4.21 4.50
CA LEU A 115 12.43 -5.38 3.66
C LEU A 115 13.49 -5.56 2.57
N GLU A 116 14.59 -4.79 2.66
CA GLU A 116 15.70 -4.80 1.71
C GLU A 116 15.26 -4.39 0.28
N GLU A 117 15.74 -5.11 -0.72
CA GLU A 117 15.39 -4.85 -2.11
C GLU A 117 13.97 -5.33 -2.42
N ALA A 118 13.17 -4.46 -3.06
CA ALA A 118 11.79 -4.78 -3.35
C ALA A 118 11.69 -5.91 -4.39
N SER A 119 11.13 -7.05 -3.99
CA SER A 119 10.79 -8.19 -4.85
C SER A 119 9.28 -8.35 -5.04
N TRP A 120 8.50 -7.73 -4.15
CA TRP A 120 7.04 -7.72 -4.18
C TRP A 120 6.52 -6.37 -3.74
N ILE A 121 5.48 -5.88 -4.40
CA ILE A 121 4.71 -4.70 -4.00
C ILE A 121 3.27 -4.84 -4.46
N LEU A 122 2.30 -4.63 -3.56
CA LEU A 122 0.87 -4.66 -3.87
C LEU A 122 0.45 -5.91 -4.68
N GLN A 123 0.93 -7.08 -4.27
CA GLN A 123 0.72 -8.37 -4.94
C GLN A 123 1.34 -8.47 -6.34
N MET A 124 2.19 -7.53 -6.74
CA MET A 124 2.97 -7.61 -7.97
C MET A 124 4.38 -8.09 -7.66
N LYS A 125 4.85 -9.06 -8.44
CA LYS A 125 6.23 -9.52 -8.39
C LYS A 125 7.12 -8.58 -9.17
N ILE A 126 8.28 -8.22 -8.60
CA ILE A 126 9.30 -7.42 -9.25
C ILE A 126 10.52 -8.30 -9.47
N GLU A 127 10.90 -8.46 -10.73
CA GLU A 127 12.10 -9.22 -11.13
C GLU A 127 13.07 -8.29 -11.86
N ARG A 128 14.35 -8.40 -11.53
CA ARG A 128 15.42 -7.66 -12.18
C ARG A 128 16.33 -8.64 -12.91
N SER A 129 16.73 -8.28 -14.12
CA SER A 129 17.78 -9.01 -14.83
C SER A 129 19.11 -8.87 -14.08
N ASP A 130 19.97 -9.86 -14.32
CA ASP A 130 21.32 -9.87 -13.73
C ASP A 130 22.07 -8.57 -14.06
N MET A 131 22.67 -7.96 -13.03
CA MET A 131 23.35 -6.65 -13.13
C MET A 131 24.55 -6.67 -14.10
N ASN A 132 25.00 -7.87 -14.47
CA ASN A 132 26.13 -8.10 -15.37
C ASN A 132 25.75 -8.14 -16.86
N LEU A 133 24.47 -8.06 -17.20
CA LEU A 133 24.02 -8.06 -18.60
C LEU A 133 24.03 -6.64 -19.18
N GLU A 134 24.37 -6.48 -20.43
CA GLU A 134 24.33 -5.19 -21.14
C GLU A 134 22.93 -4.58 -21.16
N SER A 135 21.89 -5.39 -21.15
CA SER A 135 20.49 -4.96 -21.04
C SER A 135 19.94 -5.18 -19.63
N ARG A 136 19.88 -4.11 -18.85
CA ARG A 136 19.21 -4.13 -17.55
C ARG A 136 17.69 -4.04 -17.74
N THR A 137 16.98 -5.08 -17.37
CA THR A 137 15.51 -5.09 -17.44
C THR A 137 14.90 -5.20 -16.05
N LEU A 138 13.75 -4.56 -15.86
CA LEU A 138 12.90 -4.74 -14.71
C LEU A 138 11.53 -5.19 -15.23
N SER A 139 11.06 -6.32 -14.75
CA SER A 139 9.73 -6.83 -15.07
C SER A 139 8.82 -6.77 -13.83
N ILE A 140 7.56 -6.46 -14.06
CA ILE A 140 6.51 -6.47 -13.06
C ILE A 140 5.42 -7.42 -13.54
N SER A 141 5.04 -8.40 -12.71
CA SER A 141 4.03 -9.40 -13.06
C SER A 141 3.00 -9.58 -11.94
N GLN A 142 1.79 -9.97 -12.33
CA GLN A 142 0.70 -10.35 -11.42
C GLN A 142 0.34 -11.84 -11.58
N GLU A 143 1.28 -12.67 -11.94
CA GLU A 143 1.08 -14.09 -12.23
C GLU A 143 0.33 -14.80 -11.09
N GLN A 144 0.78 -14.65 -9.85
CA GLN A 144 0.12 -15.28 -8.70
C GLN A 144 -1.32 -14.79 -8.49
N TYR A 145 -1.58 -13.51 -8.77
CA TYR A 145 -2.94 -12.97 -8.67
C TYR A 145 -3.85 -13.55 -9.76
N VAL A 146 -3.35 -13.67 -10.99
CA VAL A 146 -4.07 -14.33 -12.08
C VAL A 146 -4.36 -15.80 -11.75
N GLU A 147 -3.37 -16.54 -11.25
CA GLU A 147 -3.58 -17.92 -10.80
C GLU A 147 -4.62 -18.04 -9.67
N ALA A 148 -4.60 -17.12 -8.72
CA ALA A 148 -5.58 -17.08 -7.63
C ALA A 148 -7.01 -16.87 -8.16
N ILE A 149 -7.20 -15.93 -9.10
CA ILE A 149 -8.50 -15.69 -9.75
C ILE A 149 -8.95 -16.96 -10.50
N LEU A 150 -8.07 -17.57 -11.29
CA LEU A 150 -8.40 -18.78 -12.03
C LEU A 150 -8.82 -19.93 -11.11
N LYS A 151 -8.13 -20.10 -9.99
CA LYS A 151 -8.49 -21.10 -8.97
C LYS A 151 -9.83 -20.78 -8.32
N TRP A 152 -10.05 -19.54 -7.96
CA TRP A 152 -11.30 -19.09 -7.31
C TRP A 152 -12.52 -19.38 -8.20
N HIS A 153 -12.39 -19.11 -9.49
CA HIS A 153 -13.47 -19.37 -10.45
C HIS A 153 -13.45 -20.79 -11.06
N SER A 154 -12.68 -21.72 -10.47
CA SER A 154 -12.54 -23.12 -10.98
C SER A 154 -12.07 -23.21 -12.44
N MET A 155 -11.33 -22.20 -12.90
CA MET A 155 -10.83 -22.06 -14.29
C MET A 155 -9.33 -22.34 -14.42
N ALA A 156 -8.68 -22.97 -13.43
CA ALA A 156 -7.24 -23.22 -13.43
C ALA A 156 -6.76 -24.04 -14.65
N ASN A 157 -7.63 -24.88 -15.22
CA ASN A 157 -7.33 -25.73 -16.39
C ASN A 157 -8.08 -25.26 -17.64
N CYS A 158 -8.55 -24.02 -17.69
CA CYS A 158 -9.26 -23.53 -18.88
C CYS A 158 -8.29 -23.29 -20.04
N ASN A 159 -8.80 -23.43 -21.26
CA ASN A 159 -8.04 -23.06 -22.46
C ASN A 159 -7.97 -21.53 -22.56
N PRO A 160 -6.78 -20.95 -22.81
CA PRO A 160 -6.63 -19.51 -22.93
C PRO A 160 -7.34 -19.00 -24.19
N ALA A 161 -8.06 -17.90 -24.08
CA ALA A 161 -8.63 -17.16 -25.19
C ALA A 161 -7.84 -15.85 -25.40
N ARG A 162 -7.70 -15.44 -26.69
CA ARG A 162 -6.94 -14.22 -27.02
C ARG A 162 -7.74 -12.92 -26.77
N THR A 163 -9.05 -13.03 -26.71
CA THR A 163 -9.97 -11.90 -26.54
C THR A 163 -10.93 -12.18 -25.39
N PRO A 164 -11.33 -11.18 -24.61
CA PRO A 164 -12.31 -11.34 -23.52
C PRO A 164 -13.67 -11.88 -23.98
N MET A 165 -14.03 -11.64 -25.24
CA MET A 165 -15.26 -12.12 -25.85
C MET A 165 -14.99 -12.58 -27.29
N GLU A 166 -15.70 -13.61 -27.76
CA GLU A 166 -15.67 -14.02 -29.15
C GLU A 166 -16.41 -12.99 -30.03
N ASN A 167 -15.89 -12.80 -31.26
CA ASN A 167 -16.53 -11.91 -32.23
C ASN A 167 -17.94 -12.42 -32.57
N GLY A 168 -18.95 -11.58 -32.39
CA GLY A 168 -20.34 -11.93 -32.66
C GLY A 168 -21.08 -12.56 -31.48
N MET A 169 -20.49 -12.71 -30.33
CA MET A 169 -21.15 -13.16 -29.12
C MET A 169 -22.24 -12.15 -28.72
N GLN A 170 -23.49 -12.55 -28.78
CA GLN A 170 -24.61 -11.75 -28.26
C GLN A 170 -24.69 -12.01 -26.74
N LEU A 171 -24.57 -10.95 -25.94
CA LEU A 171 -24.86 -11.04 -24.54
C LEU A 171 -26.35 -11.36 -24.35
N PRO A 172 -26.71 -12.31 -23.47
CA PRO A 172 -28.12 -12.57 -23.18
C PRO A 172 -28.75 -11.29 -22.66
N ASN A 173 -29.97 -11.01 -23.12
CA ASN A 173 -30.76 -9.88 -22.58
C ASN A 173 -30.98 -10.15 -21.08
N LEU A 174 -30.33 -9.34 -20.24
CA LEU A 174 -30.42 -9.41 -18.77
C LEU A 174 -31.77 -8.85 -18.29
N THR A 175 -32.90 -9.44 -18.75
CA THR A 175 -34.22 -9.11 -18.24
C THR A 175 -34.50 -9.80 -16.88
N GLU A 176 -33.73 -10.82 -16.53
CA GLU A 176 -33.79 -11.43 -15.21
C GLU A 176 -32.34 -11.76 -14.76
N PRO A 177 -31.87 -11.28 -13.59
CA PRO A 177 -30.58 -11.66 -13.06
C PRO A 177 -30.62 -13.14 -12.65
N LYS A 178 -30.03 -14.01 -13.48
CA LYS A 178 -29.74 -15.41 -13.10
C LYS A 178 -28.43 -15.58 -12.34
N VAL A 179 -27.84 -14.48 -11.90
CA VAL A 179 -26.58 -14.48 -11.18
C VAL A 179 -26.88 -14.21 -9.71
N ASP A 180 -26.41 -15.08 -8.84
CA ASP A 180 -26.41 -14.80 -7.42
C ASP A 180 -25.42 -13.66 -7.14
N ILE A 181 -25.98 -12.48 -6.87
CA ILE A 181 -25.18 -11.26 -6.57
C ILE A 181 -24.49 -11.29 -5.22
N THR A 182 -24.63 -12.35 -4.44
CA THR A 182 -23.93 -12.53 -3.16
C THR A 182 -22.50 -13.03 -3.33
N GLU A 183 -22.11 -13.47 -4.54
CA GLU A 183 -20.74 -13.90 -4.85
C GLU A 183 -19.82 -12.78 -5.41
N TYR A 184 -20.29 -11.52 -5.48
CA TYR A 184 -19.50 -10.37 -5.94
C TYR A 184 -19.17 -9.39 -4.84
#